data_4cdab9e8a26ec27af3ff1c10dcf9da4b
#
_entry.id   4cdab9e8a26ec27af3ff1c10dcf9da4b
#
_cell.length_a   1.000
_cell.length_b   1.000
_cell.length_c   1.000
_cell.angle_alpha   90.00
_cell.angle_beta   90.00
_cell.angle_gamma   90.00
#
_symmetry.space_group_name_H-M   'P 1'
#
loop_
_entity.id
_entity.type
_entity.pdbx_description
1 polymer ?
#
loop_
_entity_poly.entity_id
_entity_poly.type
_entity_poly.pdbx_seq_one_letter_code
_entity_poly.pdbx_strand_id
1 'polypeptide(L)'
;MQRFVTLAAAAACAGVLSGLPASAQAPDMSLTRFDCGTPQAPTAVNQRFSDTYAFGDLKLQFVFSCYLIKHGDEYLLWDTGHAMASPNVAPKVSLVDLLGQINLKPEQIKYVGISHYHGDHTGQVGSFPKATLLIGKAEWDAISSPTPATGVNFRPFENWIKGEGKVEPLPNDKDVFGDGSVTIISTPGHTPGHQSLLVKLPKTGALLLSGDAVHFKSNWDNRGVPAGNTGQDQTKSSMQKMADIMAKEKATLWINHDKAQRDSLKMSPEFYE
;
A
#
# COMPACT_ATOMS: atom_id res chain seq x y z
N MET A 1 -2.87 -61.62 70.75
CA MET A 1 -2.00 -61.39 69.58
C MET A 1 -2.85 -60.68 68.51
N GLN A 2 -2.80 -59.33 68.45
CA GLN A 2 -3.52 -58.51 67.49
C GLN A 2 -2.54 -58.11 66.36
N ARG A 3 -2.85 -58.49 65.11
CA ARG A 3 -2.10 -58.06 63.94
C ARG A 3 -2.66 -56.80 63.38
N PHE A 4 -1.88 -55.72 63.37
CA PHE A 4 -2.19 -54.48 62.65
C PHE A 4 -1.83 -54.65 61.18
N VAL A 5 -2.83 -54.35 60.30
CA VAL A 5 -2.62 -54.27 58.85
C VAL A 5 -2.52 -52.78 58.52
N THR A 6 -1.39 -52.37 58.03
CA THR A 6 -1.14 -51.01 57.54
C THR A 6 -1.52 -50.94 56.07
N LEU A 7 -2.53 -50.11 55.70
CA LEU A 7 -2.85 -49.75 54.31
C LEU A 7 -1.92 -48.62 53.89
N ALA A 8 -1.16 -48.79 52.86
CA ALA A 8 -0.42 -47.75 52.18
C ALA A 8 -1.30 -47.18 51.06
N ALA A 9 -1.64 -45.87 51.18
CA ALA A 9 -2.34 -45.14 50.12
C ALA A 9 -1.33 -44.60 49.14
N ALA A 10 -1.39 -45.06 47.86
CA ALA A 10 -0.62 -44.49 46.77
C ALA A 10 -1.34 -43.28 46.20
N ALA A 11 -0.74 -42.07 46.35
CA ALA A 11 -1.21 -40.86 45.71
C ALA A 11 -0.70 -40.80 44.25
N ALA A 12 -1.61 -40.89 43.30
CA ALA A 12 -1.31 -40.66 41.88
C ALA A 12 -1.30 -39.16 41.62
N CYS A 13 -0.10 -38.59 41.39
CA CYS A 13 0.04 -37.22 40.84
C CYS A 13 -0.28 -37.24 39.34
N ALA A 14 -1.47 -36.75 38.99
CA ALA A 14 -1.79 -36.43 37.60
C ALA A 14 -1.06 -35.13 37.20
N GLY A 15 0.01 -35.28 36.44
CA GLY A 15 0.73 -34.16 35.82
C GLY A 15 -0.12 -33.53 34.75
N VAL A 16 -0.59 -32.31 34.95
CA VAL A 16 -1.22 -31.48 33.91
C VAL A 16 -0.09 -30.98 33.02
N LEU A 17 0.08 -31.61 31.86
CA LEU A 17 0.90 -31.06 30.76
C LEU A 17 0.15 -29.85 30.18
N SER A 18 0.49 -28.66 30.68
CA SER A 18 0.10 -27.40 30.03
C SER A 18 0.88 -27.32 28.70
N GLY A 19 0.21 -27.70 27.61
CA GLY A 19 0.73 -27.47 26.26
C GLY A 19 0.94 -25.97 26.06
N LEU A 20 2.18 -25.56 25.85
CA LEU A 20 2.50 -24.20 25.37
C LEU A 20 1.76 -24.02 24.04
N PRO A 21 1.12 -22.85 23.79
CA PRO A 21 0.52 -22.59 22.49
C PRO A 21 1.62 -22.68 21.44
N ALA A 22 1.39 -23.47 20.40
CA ALA A 22 2.26 -23.51 19.26
C ALA A 22 2.44 -22.07 18.74
N SER A 23 3.69 -21.60 18.71
CA SER A 23 4.01 -20.31 18.09
C SER A 23 3.54 -20.41 16.64
N ALA A 24 2.51 -19.65 16.27
CA ALA A 24 2.10 -19.57 14.88
C ALA A 24 3.30 -19.11 14.05
N GLN A 25 3.70 -19.92 13.09
CA GLN A 25 4.78 -19.56 12.18
C GLN A 25 4.36 -18.28 11.45
N ALA A 26 5.27 -17.29 11.38
CA ALA A 26 5.02 -16.08 10.62
C ALA A 26 4.60 -16.44 9.18
N PRO A 27 3.61 -15.74 8.62
CA PRO A 27 3.14 -16.03 7.28
C PRO A 27 4.27 -15.84 6.26
N ASP A 28 4.22 -16.62 5.18
CA ASP A 28 5.08 -16.44 4.01
C ASP A 28 4.71 -15.12 3.34
N MET A 29 5.62 -14.14 3.39
CA MET A 29 5.37 -12.79 2.89
C MET A 29 6.32 -12.41 1.78
N SER A 30 5.78 -11.76 0.75
CA SER A 30 6.60 -11.13 -0.28
C SER A 30 5.95 -9.87 -0.83
N LEU A 31 6.80 -9.00 -1.41
CA LEU A 31 6.39 -7.81 -2.14
C LEU A 31 7.00 -7.84 -3.54
N THR A 32 6.13 -7.77 -4.55
CA THR A 32 6.50 -7.68 -5.97
C THR A 32 6.11 -6.30 -6.49
N ARG A 33 7.03 -5.60 -7.18
CA ARG A 33 6.79 -4.31 -7.84
C ARG A 33 6.50 -4.52 -9.32
N PHE A 34 5.52 -3.78 -9.83
CA PHE A 34 5.19 -3.73 -11.26
C PHE A 34 5.43 -2.32 -11.83
N ASP A 35 5.75 -2.24 -13.11
CA ASP A 35 5.70 -0.98 -13.86
C ASP A 35 4.27 -0.74 -14.35
N CYS A 36 3.62 0.28 -13.79
CA CYS A 36 2.20 0.55 -13.96
C CYS A 36 1.89 1.78 -14.83
N GLY A 37 2.87 2.23 -15.61
CA GLY A 37 2.74 3.30 -16.58
C GLY A 37 4.03 3.52 -17.36
N THR A 38 3.91 4.12 -18.54
CA THR A 38 5.08 4.54 -19.34
C THR A 38 5.68 5.80 -18.74
N PRO A 39 7.02 5.84 -18.51
CA PRO A 39 7.69 7.03 -17.98
C PRO A 39 7.42 8.26 -18.83
N GLN A 40 7.07 9.37 -18.19
CA GLN A 40 6.87 10.65 -18.87
C GLN A 40 8.21 11.31 -19.24
N ALA A 41 8.16 12.32 -20.12
CA ALA A 41 9.32 13.20 -20.33
C ALA A 41 9.69 13.93 -19.04
N PRO A 42 10.99 14.27 -18.83
CA PRO A 42 11.41 15.01 -17.66
C PRO A 42 10.64 16.33 -17.49
N THR A 43 10.09 16.57 -16.31
CA THR A 43 9.32 17.76 -15.96
C THR A 43 10.02 18.60 -14.89
N ALA A 44 9.83 19.92 -14.90
CA ALA A 44 10.43 20.82 -13.93
C ALA A 44 9.80 20.62 -12.56
N VAL A 45 10.62 20.32 -11.56
CA VAL A 45 10.18 20.07 -10.18
C VAL A 45 9.54 21.31 -9.56
N ASN A 46 10.18 22.47 -9.70
CA ASN A 46 9.69 23.74 -9.15
C ASN A 46 8.30 24.14 -9.66
N GLN A 47 7.99 23.86 -10.93
CA GLN A 47 6.74 24.32 -11.52
C GLN A 47 5.53 23.47 -11.11
N ARG A 48 5.75 22.21 -10.78
CA ARG A 48 4.67 21.25 -10.57
C ARG A 48 4.68 20.61 -9.18
N PHE A 49 5.85 20.38 -8.60
CA PHE A 49 6.03 19.54 -7.43
C PHE A 49 6.67 20.23 -6.23
N SER A 50 6.75 21.57 -6.22
CA SER A 50 7.33 22.31 -5.10
C SER A 50 6.58 23.61 -4.83
N ASP A 51 6.18 23.80 -3.58
CA ASP A 51 5.63 25.04 -3.05
C ASP A 51 6.74 26.01 -2.60
N THR A 52 7.98 25.54 -2.49
CA THR A 52 9.12 26.33 -2.00
C THR A 52 10.01 26.87 -3.09
N TYR A 53 9.83 26.41 -4.33
CA TYR A 53 10.69 26.77 -5.48
C TYR A 53 12.20 26.56 -5.25
N ALA A 54 12.55 25.59 -4.39
CA ALA A 54 13.92 25.35 -3.94
C ALA A 54 14.80 24.57 -4.93
N PHE A 55 14.27 24.13 -6.06
CA PHE A 55 14.92 23.13 -6.92
C PHE A 55 15.54 23.70 -8.21
N GLY A 56 15.52 25.02 -8.42
CA GLY A 56 16.07 25.65 -9.62
C GLY A 56 15.54 25.05 -10.91
N ASP A 57 16.42 24.66 -11.82
CA ASP A 57 16.10 24.06 -13.11
C ASP A 57 15.99 22.51 -13.09
N LEU A 58 15.90 21.90 -11.90
CA LEU A 58 15.81 20.46 -11.74
C LEU A 58 14.59 19.91 -12.50
N LYS A 59 14.88 18.96 -13.41
CA LYS A 59 13.85 18.20 -14.14
C LYS A 59 13.99 16.73 -13.81
N LEU A 60 12.88 16.11 -13.43
CA LEU A 60 12.83 14.68 -13.12
C LEU A 60 11.80 13.97 -13.99
N GLN A 61 12.10 12.72 -14.30
CA GLN A 61 11.21 11.86 -15.06
C GLN A 61 10.27 11.13 -14.14
N PHE A 62 8.98 11.28 -14.38
CA PHE A 62 7.92 10.61 -13.64
C PHE A 62 7.83 9.13 -14.08
N VAL A 63 7.76 8.24 -13.12
CA VAL A 63 7.56 6.79 -13.29
C VAL A 63 6.40 6.33 -12.42
N PHE A 64 5.88 5.13 -12.65
CA PHE A 64 4.66 4.64 -12.00
C PHE A 64 4.86 3.20 -11.56
N SER A 65 4.60 2.93 -10.28
CA SER A 65 4.71 1.60 -9.69
C SER A 65 3.40 1.17 -9.05
N CYS A 66 3.12 -0.13 -9.13
CA CYS A 66 2.11 -0.81 -8.32
C CYS A 66 2.80 -1.94 -7.56
N TYR A 67 2.18 -2.41 -6.49
CA TYR A 67 2.80 -3.40 -5.63
C TYR A 67 1.82 -4.52 -5.29
N LEU A 68 2.28 -5.76 -5.43
CA LEU A 68 1.56 -6.93 -4.97
C LEU A 68 2.20 -7.42 -3.67
N ILE A 69 1.45 -7.49 -2.61
CA ILE A 69 1.84 -8.03 -1.32
C ILE A 69 1.17 -9.39 -1.16
N LYS A 70 1.99 -10.45 -1.03
CA LYS A 70 1.57 -11.78 -0.62
C LYS A 70 1.66 -11.88 0.90
N HIS A 71 0.64 -12.45 1.54
CA HIS A 71 0.58 -12.73 2.97
C HIS A 71 -0.05 -14.10 3.17
N GLY A 72 0.77 -15.14 3.31
CA GLY A 72 0.29 -16.52 3.25
C GLY A 72 -0.38 -16.81 1.90
N ASP A 73 -1.65 -17.18 1.94
CA ASP A 73 -2.46 -17.46 0.74
C ASP A 73 -3.26 -16.24 0.25
N GLU A 74 -3.13 -15.09 0.90
CA GLU A 74 -3.89 -13.89 0.59
C GLU A 74 -3.03 -12.85 -0.14
N TYR A 75 -3.68 -12.04 -0.98
CA TYR A 75 -3.01 -11.01 -1.78
C TYR A 75 -3.68 -9.66 -1.61
N LEU A 76 -2.83 -8.62 -1.37
CA LEU A 76 -3.18 -7.21 -1.48
C LEU A 76 -2.48 -6.63 -2.71
N LEU A 77 -3.23 -6.08 -3.65
CA LEU A 77 -2.69 -5.23 -4.71
C LEU A 77 -2.78 -3.76 -4.24
N TRP A 78 -1.64 -3.06 -4.21
CA TRP A 78 -1.54 -1.66 -3.81
C TRP A 78 -1.32 -0.78 -5.02
N ASP A 79 -2.28 0.13 -5.28
CA ASP A 79 -2.46 0.92 -6.48
C ASP A 79 -2.61 0.09 -7.77
N THR A 80 -3.13 0.68 -8.82
CA THR A 80 -3.43 0.00 -10.07
C THR A 80 -2.94 0.74 -11.32
N GLY A 81 -2.13 1.76 -11.12
CA GLY A 81 -1.45 2.47 -12.20
C GLY A 81 -2.39 3.21 -13.16
N HIS A 82 -1.85 3.58 -14.32
CA HIS A 82 -2.62 4.18 -15.40
C HIS A 82 -3.54 3.17 -16.10
N ALA A 83 -4.65 3.67 -16.62
CA ALA A 83 -5.51 2.88 -17.51
C ALA A 83 -4.79 2.56 -18.82
N MET A 84 -5.09 1.38 -19.41
CA MET A 84 -4.54 0.95 -20.69
C MET A 84 -4.86 1.91 -21.85
N ALA A 85 -5.94 2.69 -21.71
CA ALA A 85 -6.34 3.69 -22.70
C ALA A 85 -5.73 5.09 -22.45
N SER A 86 -4.86 5.26 -21.45
CA SER A 86 -4.27 6.57 -21.13
C SER A 86 -3.27 7.01 -22.20
N PRO A 87 -3.48 8.12 -22.90
CA PRO A 87 -2.53 8.56 -23.94
C PRO A 87 -1.15 8.84 -23.35
N ASN A 88 -0.10 8.34 -24.02
CA ASN A 88 1.32 8.58 -23.74
C ASN A 88 1.84 8.05 -22.39
N VAL A 89 0.97 7.58 -21.48
CA VAL A 89 1.36 7.11 -20.15
C VAL A 89 0.83 5.71 -19.82
N ALA A 90 0.04 5.12 -20.70
CA ALA A 90 -0.44 3.74 -20.55
C ALA A 90 0.72 2.78 -20.25
N PRO A 91 0.56 1.82 -19.36
CA PRO A 91 1.57 0.77 -19.17
C PRO A 91 1.71 -0.06 -20.44
N LYS A 92 2.89 -0.64 -20.66
CA LYS A 92 3.14 -1.52 -21.81
C LYS A 92 2.39 -2.85 -21.70
N VAL A 93 2.15 -3.30 -20.49
CA VAL A 93 1.49 -4.56 -20.15
C VAL A 93 0.44 -4.27 -19.09
N SER A 94 -0.75 -4.85 -19.21
CA SER A 94 -1.80 -4.65 -18.21
C SER A 94 -1.43 -5.34 -16.89
N LEU A 95 -2.02 -4.86 -15.77
CA LEU A 95 -1.84 -5.54 -14.47
C LEU A 95 -2.34 -6.98 -14.49
N VAL A 96 -3.42 -7.25 -15.22
CA VAL A 96 -3.96 -8.62 -15.39
C VAL A 96 -2.93 -9.52 -16.06
N ASP A 97 -2.27 -9.04 -17.12
CA ASP A 97 -1.25 -9.82 -17.81
C ASP A 97 0.03 -9.94 -16.96
N LEU A 98 0.42 -8.90 -16.22
CA LEU A 98 1.56 -8.96 -15.30
C LEU A 98 1.32 -9.98 -14.17
N LEU A 99 0.12 -10.05 -13.62
CA LEU A 99 -0.28 -11.09 -12.66
C LEU A 99 -0.24 -12.47 -13.32
N GLY A 100 -0.73 -12.60 -14.56
CA GLY A 100 -0.66 -13.84 -15.35
C GLY A 100 0.76 -14.36 -15.54
N GLN A 101 1.76 -13.48 -15.72
CA GLN A 101 3.18 -13.85 -15.84
C GLN A 101 3.76 -14.50 -14.56
N ILE A 102 3.14 -14.24 -13.41
CA ILE A 102 3.49 -14.87 -12.12
C ILE A 102 2.43 -15.90 -11.67
N ASN A 103 1.63 -16.41 -12.61
CA ASN A 103 0.60 -17.42 -12.41
C ASN A 103 -0.53 -17.02 -11.43
N LEU A 104 -0.86 -15.73 -11.34
CA LEU A 104 -1.98 -15.22 -10.57
C LEU A 104 -3.10 -14.73 -11.49
N LYS A 105 -4.35 -14.89 -11.02
CA LYS A 105 -5.56 -14.38 -11.68
C LYS A 105 -6.14 -13.22 -10.86
N PRO A 106 -6.86 -12.28 -11.48
CA PRO A 106 -7.50 -11.18 -10.77
C PRO A 106 -8.42 -11.63 -9.61
N GLU A 107 -9.07 -12.79 -9.75
CA GLU A 107 -9.98 -13.33 -8.74
C GLU A 107 -9.29 -13.79 -7.46
N GLN A 108 -7.97 -13.97 -7.49
CA GLN A 108 -7.17 -14.35 -6.32
C GLN A 108 -6.75 -13.13 -5.48
N ILE A 109 -6.92 -11.92 -6.01
CA ILE A 109 -6.66 -10.68 -5.29
C ILE A 109 -7.80 -10.46 -4.29
N LYS A 110 -7.49 -10.62 -3.00
CA LYS A 110 -8.46 -10.44 -1.91
C LYS A 110 -8.75 -8.97 -1.65
N TYR A 111 -7.70 -8.14 -1.67
CA TYR A 111 -7.78 -6.72 -1.41
C TYR A 111 -7.15 -5.91 -2.55
N VAL A 112 -7.79 -4.81 -2.91
CA VAL A 112 -7.15 -3.74 -3.67
C VAL A 112 -7.12 -2.51 -2.78
N GLY A 113 -5.92 -2.07 -2.42
CA GLY A 113 -5.70 -0.83 -1.68
C GLY A 113 -5.34 0.29 -2.65
N ILE A 114 -5.96 1.44 -2.48
CA ILE A 114 -5.73 2.63 -3.31
C ILE A 114 -5.17 3.74 -2.45
N SER A 115 -3.99 4.26 -2.82
CA SER A 115 -3.38 5.36 -2.10
C SER A 115 -4.23 6.63 -2.17
N HIS A 116 -4.72 6.96 -3.37
CA HIS A 116 -5.62 8.09 -3.62
C HIS A 116 -6.28 8.01 -5.00
N TYR A 117 -7.22 8.93 -5.32
CA TYR A 117 -8.10 8.85 -6.50
C TYR A 117 -7.48 9.29 -7.83
N HIS A 118 -6.23 9.73 -7.92
CA HIS A 118 -5.64 10.14 -9.20
C HIS A 118 -5.51 8.97 -10.19
N GLY A 119 -5.61 9.29 -11.47
CA GLY A 119 -5.75 8.28 -12.52
C GLY A 119 -4.54 7.38 -12.74
N ASP A 120 -3.38 7.78 -12.29
CA ASP A 120 -2.14 6.99 -12.31
C ASP A 120 -1.99 6.02 -11.13
N HIS A 121 -2.97 6.00 -10.22
CA HIS A 121 -3.10 5.04 -9.12
C HIS A 121 -4.34 4.15 -9.26
N THR A 122 -5.34 4.59 -10.03
CA THR A 122 -6.66 3.96 -10.07
C THR A 122 -7.06 3.38 -11.42
N GLY A 123 -6.22 3.55 -12.45
CA GLY A 123 -6.61 3.34 -13.83
C GLY A 123 -7.08 1.93 -14.20
N GLN A 124 -6.61 0.90 -13.48
CA GLN A 124 -6.99 -0.49 -13.74
C GLN A 124 -7.75 -1.14 -12.56
N VAL A 125 -8.22 -0.37 -11.57
CA VAL A 125 -8.93 -0.92 -10.40
C VAL A 125 -10.17 -1.72 -10.80
N GLY A 126 -10.88 -1.30 -11.85
CA GLY A 126 -12.05 -2.00 -12.39
C GLY A 126 -11.78 -3.43 -12.90
N SER A 127 -10.50 -3.82 -13.07
CA SER A 127 -10.12 -5.19 -13.43
C SER A 127 -10.21 -6.17 -12.26
N PHE A 128 -10.46 -5.68 -11.04
CA PHE A 128 -10.51 -6.48 -9.81
C PHE A 128 -11.85 -6.38 -9.07
N PRO A 129 -13.00 -6.62 -9.74
CA PRO A 129 -14.33 -6.32 -9.18
C PRO A 129 -14.70 -7.19 -7.98
N LYS A 130 -14.02 -8.34 -7.79
CA LYS A 130 -14.25 -9.25 -6.66
C LYS A 130 -13.44 -8.92 -5.41
N ALA A 131 -12.41 -8.08 -5.55
CA ALA A 131 -11.59 -7.67 -4.43
C ALA A 131 -12.36 -6.72 -3.50
N THR A 132 -12.06 -6.78 -2.20
CA THR A 132 -12.48 -5.73 -1.28
C THR A 132 -11.61 -4.50 -1.54
N LEU A 133 -12.25 -3.39 -1.88
CA LEU A 133 -11.58 -2.09 -2.06
C LEU A 133 -11.27 -1.46 -0.70
N LEU A 134 -9.99 -1.24 -0.40
CA LEU A 134 -9.50 -0.51 0.78
C LEU A 134 -9.09 0.90 0.33
N ILE A 135 -9.78 1.91 0.80
CA ILE A 135 -9.57 3.29 0.32
C ILE A 135 -9.84 4.28 1.47
N GLY A 136 -9.11 5.39 1.51
CA GLY A 136 -9.34 6.44 2.49
C GLY A 136 -10.80 6.92 2.45
N LYS A 137 -11.40 7.12 3.64
CA LYS A 137 -12.83 7.50 3.69
C LYS A 137 -13.11 8.77 2.88
N ALA A 138 -12.27 9.79 3.01
CA ALA A 138 -12.48 11.05 2.26
C ALA A 138 -12.26 10.89 0.74
N GLU A 139 -11.42 9.92 0.30
CA GLU A 139 -11.31 9.55 -1.12
C GLU A 139 -12.61 8.91 -1.60
N TRP A 140 -13.12 7.94 -0.83
CA TRP A 140 -14.37 7.26 -1.17
C TRP A 140 -15.55 8.23 -1.22
N ASP A 141 -15.66 9.13 -0.25
CA ASP A 141 -16.71 10.15 -0.22
C ASP A 141 -16.65 11.06 -1.47
N ALA A 142 -15.43 11.41 -1.93
CA ALA A 142 -15.25 12.20 -3.15
C ALA A 142 -15.62 11.44 -4.43
N ILE A 143 -15.24 10.16 -4.53
CA ILE A 143 -15.49 9.30 -5.70
C ILE A 143 -16.96 8.92 -5.81
N SER A 144 -17.61 8.57 -4.69
CA SER A 144 -19.00 8.12 -4.65
C SER A 144 -20.02 9.25 -4.58
N SER A 145 -19.55 10.50 -4.56
CA SER A 145 -20.43 11.68 -4.57
C SER A 145 -21.34 11.69 -5.81
N PRO A 146 -22.63 12.00 -5.69
CA PRO A 146 -23.52 12.24 -6.84
C PRO A 146 -23.03 13.37 -7.76
N THR A 147 -22.21 14.28 -7.22
CA THR A 147 -21.59 15.40 -7.93
C THR A 147 -20.09 15.44 -7.64
N PRO A 148 -19.29 14.52 -8.22
CA PRO A 148 -17.86 14.49 -7.98
C PRO A 148 -17.20 15.82 -8.35
N ALA A 149 -16.20 16.21 -7.56
CA ALA A 149 -15.42 17.42 -7.86
C ALA A 149 -14.66 17.27 -9.18
N THR A 150 -14.33 18.42 -9.80
CA THR A 150 -13.52 18.42 -11.03
C THR A 150 -12.19 17.70 -10.79
N GLY A 151 -11.82 16.80 -11.68
CA GLY A 151 -10.59 16.01 -11.60
C GLY A 151 -10.75 14.64 -10.92
N VAL A 152 -11.87 14.38 -10.25
CA VAL A 152 -12.15 13.06 -9.67
C VAL A 152 -12.69 12.14 -10.77
N ASN A 153 -11.96 11.08 -11.11
CA ASN A 153 -12.41 10.05 -12.03
C ASN A 153 -13.07 8.90 -11.27
N PHE A 154 -14.39 8.86 -11.26
CA PHE A 154 -15.19 7.82 -10.58
C PHE A 154 -15.38 6.54 -11.42
N ARG A 155 -15.20 6.62 -12.76
CA ARG A 155 -15.50 5.51 -13.68
C ARG A 155 -14.84 4.18 -13.32
N PRO A 156 -13.57 4.12 -12.95
CA PRO A 156 -12.94 2.84 -12.58
C PRO A 156 -13.58 2.16 -11.36
N PHE A 157 -14.35 2.93 -10.56
CA PHE A 157 -14.98 2.47 -9.31
C PHE A 157 -16.47 2.13 -9.45
N GLU A 158 -17.02 2.16 -10.65
CA GLU A 158 -18.47 1.97 -10.89
C GLU A 158 -19.04 0.71 -10.23
N ASN A 159 -18.30 -0.40 -10.21
CA ASN A 159 -18.71 -1.65 -9.57
C ASN A 159 -19.02 -1.46 -8.08
N TRP A 160 -18.15 -0.75 -7.36
CA TRP A 160 -18.34 -0.50 -5.92
C TRP A 160 -19.37 0.59 -5.65
N ILE A 161 -19.44 1.62 -6.50
CA ILE A 161 -20.45 2.70 -6.39
C ILE A 161 -21.87 2.13 -6.58
N LYS A 162 -22.05 1.14 -7.47
CA LYS A 162 -23.32 0.44 -7.68
C LYS A 162 -23.64 -0.59 -6.57
N GLY A 163 -22.72 -0.82 -5.62
CA GLY A 163 -22.90 -1.81 -4.55
C GLY A 163 -22.68 -3.26 -4.99
N GLU A 164 -22.07 -3.48 -6.15
CA GLU A 164 -21.76 -4.81 -6.69
C GLU A 164 -20.45 -5.38 -6.14
N GLY A 165 -19.60 -4.52 -5.56
CA GLY A 165 -18.34 -4.87 -4.91
C GLY A 165 -18.30 -4.45 -3.44
N LYS A 166 -17.44 -5.11 -2.64
CA LYS A 166 -17.24 -4.74 -1.24
C LYS A 166 -16.24 -3.59 -1.16
N VAL A 167 -16.62 -2.49 -0.50
CA VAL A 167 -15.72 -1.38 -0.17
C VAL A 167 -15.58 -1.23 1.34
N GLU A 168 -14.38 -0.92 1.79
CA GLU A 168 -14.06 -0.57 3.18
C GLU A 168 -13.43 0.82 3.19
N PRO A 169 -14.20 1.89 3.40
CA PRO A 169 -13.68 3.24 3.56
C PRO A 169 -12.95 3.38 4.89
N LEU A 170 -11.68 3.79 4.84
CA LEU A 170 -10.79 3.84 6.00
C LEU A 170 -10.71 5.27 6.55
N PRO A 171 -11.25 5.53 7.76
CA PRO A 171 -11.14 6.84 8.40
C PRO A 171 -9.77 7.06 9.08
N ASN A 172 -9.03 5.98 9.36
CA ASN A 172 -7.77 5.96 10.10
C ASN A 172 -6.82 4.90 9.53
N ASP A 173 -5.68 4.73 10.18
CA ASP A 173 -4.74 3.64 9.90
C ASP A 173 -5.42 2.26 10.03
N LYS A 174 -5.04 1.33 9.15
CA LYS A 174 -5.65 -0.01 9.08
C LYS A 174 -4.57 -1.08 8.99
N ASP A 175 -4.53 -1.97 9.97
CA ASP A 175 -3.83 -3.25 9.82
C ASP A 175 -4.65 -4.16 8.91
N VAL A 176 -4.08 -4.52 7.75
CA VAL A 176 -4.81 -5.21 6.68
C VAL A 176 -5.10 -6.68 7.03
N PHE A 177 -4.11 -7.36 7.61
CA PHE A 177 -4.19 -8.79 7.93
C PHE A 177 -4.35 -9.08 9.43
N GLY A 178 -4.23 -8.06 10.29
CA GLY A 178 -4.46 -8.16 11.74
C GLY A 178 -3.24 -8.64 12.55
N ASP A 179 -2.05 -8.70 11.94
CA ASP A 179 -0.81 -9.14 12.58
C ASP A 179 0.27 -8.04 12.62
N GLY A 180 -0.05 -6.84 12.14
CA GLY A 180 0.85 -5.70 12.09
C GLY A 180 1.91 -5.74 11.00
N SER A 181 1.87 -6.73 10.11
CA SER A 181 2.83 -6.88 9.01
C SER A 181 2.58 -5.92 7.85
N VAL A 182 1.30 -5.60 7.58
CA VAL A 182 0.88 -4.69 6.51
C VAL A 182 -0.13 -3.69 7.06
N THR A 183 0.27 -2.42 7.11
CA THR A 183 -0.57 -1.35 7.65
C THR A 183 -0.74 -0.24 6.64
N ILE A 184 -1.99 0.06 6.28
CA ILE A 184 -2.35 1.28 5.54
C ILE A 184 -2.29 2.44 6.53
N ILE A 185 -1.55 3.48 6.19
CA ILE A 185 -1.32 4.66 7.01
C ILE A 185 -2.07 5.85 6.40
N SER A 186 -2.95 6.47 7.14
CA SER A 186 -3.61 7.72 6.71
C SER A 186 -2.58 8.85 6.64
N THR A 187 -2.37 9.38 5.44
CA THR A 187 -1.42 10.46 5.12
C THR A 187 -2.09 11.53 4.25
N PRO A 188 -3.18 12.16 4.73
CA PRO A 188 -3.95 13.12 3.95
C PRO A 188 -3.15 14.37 3.61
N GLY A 189 -3.59 15.09 2.55
CA GLY A 189 -3.04 16.39 2.15
C GLY A 189 -2.77 16.48 0.65
N HIS A 190 -2.14 15.49 0.02
CA HIS A 190 -2.05 15.43 -1.45
C HIS A 190 -3.48 15.38 -2.04
N THR A 191 -4.26 14.46 -1.54
CA THR A 191 -5.72 14.43 -1.65
C THR A 191 -6.34 14.31 -0.25
N PRO A 192 -7.66 14.54 -0.07
CA PRO A 192 -8.28 14.59 1.26
C PRO A 192 -8.14 13.30 2.08
N GLY A 193 -8.12 12.15 1.44
CA GLY A 193 -8.04 10.85 2.10
C GLY A 193 -6.83 10.02 1.68
N HIS A 194 -5.77 10.67 1.20
CA HIS A 194 -4.54 9.99 0.77
C HIS A 194 -3.99 9.05 1.84
N GLN A 195 -3.42 7.93 1.38
CA GLN A 195 -2.85 6.88 2.21
C GLN A 195 -1.47 6.45 1.72
N SER A 196 -0.62 6.00 2.64
CA SER A 196 0.66 5.32 2.40
C SER A 196 0.58 3.88 2.91
N LEU A 197 1.52 3.00 2.53
CA LEU A 197 1.52 1.61 2.97
C LEU A 197 2.83 1.23 3.67
N LEU A 198 2.74 0.76 4.91
CA LEU A 198 3.84 0.13 5.63
C LEU A 198 3.77 -1.39 5.44
N VAL A 199 4.88 -1.99 4.97
CA VAL A 199 5.02 -3.44 4.80
C VAL A 199 6.26 -3.91 5.54
N LYS A 200 6.13 -4.88 6.45
CA LYS A 200 7.23 -5.46 7.21
C LYS A 200 7.56 -6.84 6.67
N LEU A 201 8.60 -6.93 5.89
CA LEU A 201 9.05 -8.18 5.26
C LEU A 201 10.08 -8.89 6.14
N PRO A 202 10.03 -10.24 6.24
CA PRO A 202 10.90 -10.99 7.16
C PRO A 202 12.41 -10.83 6.90
N LYS A 203 12.81 -10.72 5.63
CA LYS A 203 14.23 -10.63 5.23
C LYS A 203 14.65 -9.23 4.84
N THR A 204 13.78 -8.50 4.15
CA THR A 204 14.06 -7.13 3.65
C THR A 204 13.93 -6.08 4.75
N GLY A 205 13.13 -6.34 5.78
CA GLY A 205 12.75 -5.37 6.80
C GLY A 205 11.54 -4.55 6.43
N ALA A 206 11.34 -3.44 7.12
CA ALA A 206 10.17 -2.59 6.92
C ALA A 206 10.35 -1.64 5.73
N LEU A 207 9.33 -1.53 4.91
CA LEU A 207 9.23 -0.62 3.75
C LEU A 207 8.02 0.29 3.94
N LEU A 208 8.18 1.59 3.68
CA LEU A 208 7.09 2.56 3.67
C LEU A 208 6.90 3.08 2.25
N LEU A 209 5.80 2.68 1.59
CA LEU A 209 5.42 3.12 0.25
C LEU A 209 4.69 4.45 0.37
N SER A 210 5.25 5.52 -0.21
CA SER A 210 4.79 6.90 0.03
C SER A 210 3.42 7.23 -0.54
N GLY A 211 2.95 6.53 -1.59
CA GLY A 211 1.98 7.14 -2.50
C GLY A 211 2.50 8.51 -2.96
N ASP A 212 1.62 9.47 -3.09
CA ASP A 212 1.94 10.84 -3.53
C ASP A 212 2.06 11.86 -2.39
N ALA A 213 2.16 11.39 -1.13
CA ALA A 213 2.64 12.25 -0.05
C ALA A 213 4.06 12.75 -0.35
N VAL A 214 4.81 11.98 -1.16
CA VAL A 214 6.15 12.33 -1.66
C VAL A 214 6.28 11.87 -3.11
N HIS A 215 6.61 12.77 -4.04
CA HIS A 215 6.77 12.43 -5.47
C HIS A 215 8.21 12.07 -5.85
N PHE A 216 9.19 12.76 -5.25
CA PHE A 216 10.61 12.57 -5.53
C PHE A 216 11.43 12.64 -4.24
N LYS A 217 12.61 12.06 -4.24
CA LYS A 217 13.52 12.16 -3.10
C LYS A 217 13.83 13.61 -2.72
N SER A 218 13.96 14.51 -3.71
CA SER A 218 14.16 15.94 -3.47
C SER A 218 12.98 16.56 -2.69
N ASN A 219 11.74 16.13 -2.90
CA ASN A 219 10.59 16.59 -2.10
C ASN A 219 10.71 16.10 -0.65
N TRP A 220 11.11 14.85 -0.46
CA TRP A 220 11.33 14.31 0.88
C TRP A 220 12.42 15.10 1.64
N ASP A 221 13.56 15.34 1.00
CA ASP A 221 14.72 16.01 1.62
C ASP A 221 14.41 17.46 1.99
N ASN A 222 13.65 18.18 1.15
CA ASN A 222 13.36 19.60 1.33
C ASN A 222 11.96 19.90 1.88
N ARG A 223 11.15 18.87 2.14
CA ARG A 223 9.75 19.01 2.56
C ARG A 223 8.90 19.86 1.60
N GLY A 224 9.31 19.93 0.34
CA GLY A 224 8.56 20.60 -0.72
C GLY A 224 7.40 19.70 -1.19
N VAL A 225 6.24 20.29 -1.42
CA VAL A 225 5.03 19.59 -1.84
C VAL A 225 4.41 20.28 -3.05
N PRO A 226 3.64 19.57 -3.91
CA PRO A 226 2.94 20.21 -5.02
C PRO A 226 2.03 21.34 -4.55
N ALA A 227 2.07 22.46 -5.28
CA ALA A 227 1.18 23.59 -5.01
C ALA A 227 -0.32 23.23 -5.22
N GLY A 228 -0.58 22.21 -6.06
CA GLY A 228 -1.92 21.69 -6.32
C GLY A 228 -2.46 20.70 -5.29
N ASN A 229 -1.70 20.39 -4.22
CA ASN A 229 -2.21 19.53 -3.15
C ASN A 229 -3.43 20.16 -2.47
N THR A 230 -4.38 19.33 -2.05
CA THR A 230 -5.58 19.78 -1.33
C THR A 230 -5.23 20.51 -0.03
N GLY A 231 -4.18 20.05 0.67
CA GLY A 231 -3.66 20.68 1.88
C GLY A 231 -2.14 20.54 1.94
N GLN A 232 -1.40 21.63 1.66
CA GLN A 232 0.06 21.61 1.68
C GLN A 232 0.60 21.36 3.09
N ASP A 233 0.14 22.09 4.10
CA ASP A 233 0.56 21.90 5.49
C ASP A 233 0.14 20.52 6.02
N GLN A 234 -1.00 20.02 5.58
CA GLN A 234 -1.46 18.67 5.91
C GLN A 234 -0.54 17.62 5.30
N THR A 235 -0.10 17.80 4.04
CA THR A 235 0.89 16.92 3.41
C THR A 235 2.21 16.92 4.18
N LYS A 236 2.70 18.10 4.59
CA LYS A 236 3.92 18.21 5.40
C LYS A 236 3.78 17.52 6.76
N SER A 237 2.61 17.64 7.39
CA SER A 237 2.30 16.91 8.63
C SER A 237 2.26 15.40 8.39
N SER A 238 1.71 14.94 7.27
CA SER A 238 1.75 13.54 6.85
C SER A 238 3.17 13.04 6.60
N MET A 239 4.02 13.85 5.96
CA MET A 239 5.45 13.54 5.80
C MET A 239 6.17 13.42 7.15
N GLN A 240 5.79 14.24 8.15
CA GLN A 240 6.37 14.12 9.50
C GLN A 240 5.89 12.80 10.16
N LYS A 241 4.60 12.46 10.08
CA LYS A 241 4.09 11.15 10.54
C LYS A 241 4.83 9.98 9.89
N MET A 242 5.10 10.06 8.58
CA MET A 242 5.89 9.06 7.87
C MET A 242 7.31 8.97 8.42
N ALA A 243 7.97 10.09 8.71
CA ALA A 243 9.32 10.11 9.29
C ALA A 243 9.35 9.45 10.67
N ASP A 244 8.35 9.72 11.50
CA ASP A 244 8.22 9.11 12.84
C ASP A 244 8.02 7.59 12.75
N ILE A 245 7.19 7.13 11.80
CA ILE A 245 7.00 5.69 11.51
C ILE A 245 8.29 5.06 11.02
N MET A 246 8.99 5.72 10.08
CA MET A 246 10.27 5.22 9.57
C MET A 246 11.31 5.08 10.68
N ALA A 247 11.40 6.05 11.59
CA ALA A 247 12.30 5.99 12.73
C ALA A 247 11.95 4.85 13.69
N LYS A 248 10.66 4.69 14.01
CA LYS A 248 10.14 3.66 14.93
C LYS A 248 10.33 2.24 14.36
N GLU A 249 9.94 2.04 13.12
CA GLU A 249 9.92 0.72 12.47
C GLU A 249 11.24 0.42 11.73
N LYS A 250 12.18 1.35 11.69
CA LYS A 250 13.42 1.31 10.88
C LYS A 250 13.11 1.07 9.40
N ALA A 251 12.04 1.70 8.90
CA ALA A 251 11.54 1.48 7.55
C ALA A 251 12.32 2.27 6.51
N THR A 252 12.51 1.66 5.33
CA THR A 252 13.04 2.32 4.15
C THR A 252 11.90 2.94 3.36
N LEU A 253 12.03 4.22 2.98
CA LEU A 253 11.04 4.92 2.16
C LEU A 253 11.15 4.52 0.69
N TRP A 254 10.05 4.07 0.11
CA TRP A 254 9.91 3.87 -1.33
C TRP A 254 8.97 4.94 -1.91
N ILE A 255 9.50 5.71 -2.86
CA ILE A 255 8.82 6.85 -3.46
C ILE A 255 8.30 6.46 -4.83
N ASN A 256 6.98 6.57 -5.04
CA ASN A 256 6.30 5.98 -6.19
C ASN A 256 6.79 6.50 -7.54
N HIS A 257 7.12 7.79 -7.62
CA HIS A 257 7.46 8.47 -8.88
C HIS A 257 8.95 8.76 -9.06
N ASP A 258 9.80 8.37 -8.11
CA ASP A 258 11.24 8.61 -8.19
C ASP A 258 11.93 7.58 -9.09
N LYS A 259 12.33 8.01 -10.28
CA LYS A 259 12.96 7.14 -11.27
C LYS A 259 14.29 6.57 -10.79
N ALA A 260 15.11 7.37 -10.11
CA ALA A 260 16.42 6.91 -9.66
C ALA A 260 16.28 5.78 -8.64
N GLN A 261 15.33 5.90 -7.71
CA GLN A 261 15.02 4.83 -6.78
C GLN A 261 14.38 3.64 -7.52
N ARG A 262 13.34 3.87 -8.34
CA ARG A 262 12.65 2.82 -9.07
C ARG A 262 13.60 1.94 -9.87
N ASP A 263 14.59 2.53 -10.56
CA ASP A 263 15.53 1.80 -11.40
C ASP A 263 16.52 0.94 -10.59
N SER A 264 16.65 1.18 -9.28
CA SER A 264 17.45 0.36 -8.35
C SER A 264 16.67 -0.79 -7.71
N LEU A 265 15.34 -0.81 -7.87
CA LEU A 265 14.49 -1.82 -7.25
C LEU A 265 14.25 -3.02 -8.17
N LYS A 266 14.11 -4.20 -7.58
CA LYS A 266 13.63 -5.39 -8.28
C LYS A 266 12.26 -5.12 -8.90
N MET A 267 12.00 -5.76 -10.03
CA MET A 267 10.73 -5.72 -10.74
C MET A 267 10.25 -7.14 -11.01
N SER A 268 8.93 -7.34 -11.07
CA SER A 268 8.33 -8.63 -11.45
C SER A 268 9.07 -9.29 -12.63
N PRO A 269 9.36 -10.61 -12.57
CA PRO A 269 8.90 -11.60 -11.59
C PRO A 269 9.70 -11.66 -10.27
N GLU A 270 10.74 -10.87 -10.11
CA GLU A 270 11.51 -10.82 -8.85
C GLU A 270 10.69 -10.15 -7.74
N PHE A 271 10.99 -10.51 -6.49
CA PHE A 271 10.28 -10.03 -5.31
C PHE A 271 11.22 -9.80 -4.12
N TYR A 272 10.71 -9.20 -3.08
CA TYR A 272 11.32 -8.98 -1.77
C TYR A 272 10.60 -9.84 -0.72
N GLU A 273 11.38 -10.38 0.24
CA GLU A 273 10.88 -11.18 1.36
C GLU A 273 11.29 -10.59 2.71
#